data_32a90a2c062a0d79ce4ef2362e47c3b9
#
_entry.id   32a90a2c062a0d79ce4ef2362e47c3b9
#
_cell.length_a   1.000
_cell.length_b   1.000
_cell.length_c   1.000
_cell.angle_alpha   90.00
_cell.angle_beta   90.00
_cell.angle_gamma   90.00
#
_symmetry.space_group_name_H-M   'P 1'
#
loop_
_entity.id
_entity.type
_entity.pdbx_description
1 polymer ?
#
loop_
_entity_poly.entity_id
_entity_poly.type
_entity_poly.pdbx_seq_one_letter_code
_entity_poly.pdbx_strand_id
1 'polypeptide(L)'
;MTPEIAVVIVLYHQKINQSPSYDYLKAATQAGTVELVIFDNSPVAHADVLYSEKNVHYHHDPANPGLAVAYNYAIDHISDTVQTLVTLDQDTQLGTDYLETVAELTWTKERVAAVPLVFSGTKQISPVWADHYINRHFEVIEEPVVTRQRIMAINSGAAFSLTFLREINGYNTVFPLDFLDHWLFWQIKQLNKEIVVLATSMTHDLSVLDDKKVNVTRYQSILAAESLFYQEYDRQHLRQHRKQLVLRMTKQFLTVKNRQIWRMTLRSFVDNWKV
;
A
#
# COMPACT_ATOMS: atom_id res chain seq x y z
N MET A 1 27.20 -11.50 -0.86
CA MET A 1 26.13 -11.64 -1.86
C MET A 1 25.62 -10.25 -2.20
N THR A 2 25.22 -10.02 -3.41
CA THR A 2 24.55 -8.77 -3.80
C THR A 2 23.05 -8.98 -3.61
N PRO A 3 22.33 -8.06 -2.91
CA PRO A 3 20.89 -8.20 -2.71
C PRO A 3 20.11 -8.22 -4.03
N GLU A 4 19.14 -9.11 -4.13
CA GLU A 4 18.17 -9.15 -5.24
C GLU A 4 16.80 -8.61 -4.81
N ILE A 5 16.63 -8.38 -3.50
CA ILE A 5 15.42 -7.82 -2.90
C ILE A 5 15.75 -6.47 -2.29
N ALA A 6 14.94 -5.46 -2.58
CA ALA A 6 14.90 -4.22 -1.82
C ALA A 6 13.61 -4.15 -1.01
N VAL A 7 13.70 -3.59 0.17
CA VAL A 7 12.53 -3.22 0.99
C VAL A 7 12.52 -1.71 1.14
N VAL A 8 11.41 -1.06 0.82
CA VAL A 8 11.19 0.35 1.14
C VAL A 8 10.22 0.46 2.31
N ILE A 9 10.68 1.06 3.40
CA ILE A 9 9.84 1.38 4.56
C ILE A 9 9.65 2.89 4.67
N VAL A 10 8.40 3.31 4.87
CA VAL A 10 8.07 4.73 4.97
C VAL A 10 7.73 5.06 6.43
N LEU A 11 8.46 6.05 6.97
CA LEU A 11 8.30 6.50 8.36
C LEU A 11 7.55 7.83 8.41
N TYR A 12 6.72 8.00 9.43
CA TYR A 12 6.06 9.25 9.76
C TYR A 12 5.80 9.33 11.27
N HIS A 13 6.41 10.32 11.94
CA HIS A 13 6.36 10.51 13.41
C HIS A 13 6.81 9.28 14.22
N GLN A 14 7.57 8.38 13.63
CA GLN A 14 8.02 7.14 14.26
C GLN A 14 9.48 6.88 13.86
N LYS A 15 10.29 6.42 14.82
CA LYS A 15 11.66 5.97 14.55
C LYS A 15 11.64 4.57 13.97
N ILE A 16 12.63 4.24 13.13
CA ILE A 16 12.73 2.91 12.52
C ILE A 16 12.78 1.77 13.56
N ASN A 17 13.47 1.98 14.69
CA ASN A 17 13.58 0.97 15.76
C ASN A 17 12.29 0.75 16.56
N GLN A 18 11.23 1.49 16.27
CA GLN A 18 9.89 1.27 16.81
C GLN A 18 9.02 0.43 15.86
N SER A 19 9.49 0.18 14.63
CA SER A 19 8.79 -0.73 13.70
C SER A 19 8.87 -2.16 14.22
N PRO A 20 7.75 -2.91 14.20
CA PRO A 20 7.76 -4.33 14.59
C PRO A 20 8.64 -5.20 13.68
N SER A 21 8.96 -4.76 12.47
CA SER A 21 9.86 -5.44 11.54
C SER A 21 11.34 -5.02 11.70
N TYR A 22 11.69 -4.14 12.63
CA TYR A 22 13.04 -3.59 12.74
C TYR A 22 14.14 -4.63 12.85
N ASP A 23 14.04 -5.54 13.82
CA ASP A 23 15.08 -6.53 14.05
C ASP A 23 15.23 -7.50 12.87
N TYR A 24 14.12 -7.86 12.23
CA TYR A 24 14.12 -8.71 11.05
C TYR A 24 14.80 -8.04 9.85
N LEU A 25 14.44 -6.79 9.56
CA LEU A 25 15.06 -6.00 8.48
C LEU A 25 16.55 -5.75 8.75
N LYS A 26 16.91 -5.43 9.99
CA LYS A 26 18.30 -5.22 10.39
C LYS A 26 19.14 -6.48 10.15
N ALA A 27 18.66 -7.65 10.59
CA ALA A 27 19.35 -8.92 10.38
C ALA A 27 19.52 -9.24 8.89
N ALA A 28 18.47 -9.07 8.08
CA ALA A 28 18.50 -9.31 6.64
C ALA A 28 19.48 -8.36 5.92
N THR A 29 19.53 -7.10 6.31
CA THR A 29 20.45 -6.09 5.75
C THR A 29 21.89 -6.42 6.10
N GLN A 30 22.17 -6.78 7.36
CA GLN A 30 23.51 -7.17 7.82
C GLN A 30 23.99 -8.47 7.18
N ALA A 31 23.08 -9.41 6.91
CA ALA A 31 23.38 -10.61 6.14
C ALA A 31 23.64 -10.33 4.65
N GLY A 32 23.33 -9.13 4.15
CA GLY A 32 23.47 -8.75 2.75
C GLY A 32 22.43 -9.40 1.83
N THR A 33 21.31 -9.86 2.36
CA THR A 33 20.19 -10.44 1.59
C THR A 33 19.18 -9.41 1.11
N VAL A 34 19.15 -8.25 1.77
CA VAL A 34 18.21 -7.16 1.46
C VAL A 34 18.95 -5.83 1.35
N GLU A 35 18.54 -5.01 0.40
CA GLU A 35 18.82 -3.57 0.33
C GLU A 35 17.63 -2.83 0.94
N LEU A 36 17.87 -1.99 1.95
CA LEU A 36 16.82 -1.31 2.70
C LEU A 36 16.78 0.18 2.37
N VAL A 37 15.66 0.65 1.87
CA VAL A 37 15.39 2.08 1.69
C VAL A 37 14.47 2.54 2.82
N ILE A 38 14.91 3.53 3.57
CA ILE A 38 14.14 4.15 4.64
C ILE A 38 13.79 5.57 4.20
N PHE A 39 12.52 5.79 3.90
CA PHE A 39 12.01 7.11 3.53
C PHE A 39 11.28 7.74 4.72
N ASP A 40 11.88 8.76 5.31
CA ASP A 40 11.37 9.42 6.52
C ASP A 40 10.60 10.70 6.16
N ASN A 41 9.29 10.63 6.22
CA ASN A 41 8.34 11.72 6.01
C ASN A 41 8.11 12.57 7.28
N SER A 42 8.83 12.32 8.36
CA SER A 42 8.64 13.03 9.62
C SER A 42 9.08 14.49 9.51
N PRO A 43 8.48 15.42 10.27
CA PRO A 43 8.90 16.82 10.27
C PRO A 43 10.35 17.02 10.70
N VAL A 44 10.89 16.09 11.50
CA VAL A 44 12.28 16.13 12.01
C VAL A 44 12.91 14.77 11.71
N ALA A 45 14.10 14.80 11.12
CA ALA A 45 14.88 13.59 10.83
C ALA A 45 15.19 12.78 12.10
N HIS A 46 15.14 11.49 11.98
CA HIS A 46 15.53 10.57 13.03
C HIS A 46 16.95 10.03 12.76
N ALA A 47 17.63 9.61 13.82
CA ALA A 47 18.91 8.91 13.70
C ALA A 47 18.79 7.49 14.21
N ASP A 48 19.44 6.56 13.53
CA ASP A 48 19.57 5.17 13.95
C ASP A 48 20.91 4.60 13.45
N VAL A 49 21.47 3.65 14.18
CA VAL A 49 22.72 2.98 13.81
C VAL A 49 22.60 2.21 12.48
N LEU A 50 21.41 1.76 12.15
CA LEU A 50 21.11 1.05 10.91
C LEU A 50 21.41 1.90 9.67
N TYR A 51 21.28 3.23 9.76
CA TYR A 51 21.49 4.14 8.62
C TYR A 51 22.97 4.18 8.14
N SER A 52 23.90 3.65 8.93
CA SER A 52 25.31 3.54 8.56
C SER A 52 25.68 2.20 7.88
N GLU A 53 24.75 1.28 7.76
CA GLU A 53 24.99 -0.01 7.12
C GLU A 53 25.09 0.15 5.59
N LYS A 54 25.95 -0.67 4.97
CA LYS A 54 26.31 -0.55 3.53
C LYS A 54 25.09 -0.64 2.59
N ASN A 55 24.12 -1.49 2.94
CA ASN A 55 22.94 -1.76 2.10
C ASN A 55 21.70 -1.00 2.61
N VAL A 56 21.89 0.16 3.24
CA VAL A 56 20.81 1.01 3.75
C VAL A 56 20.89 2.39 3.13
N HIS A 57 19.77 2.84 2.59
CA HIS A 57 19.59 4.18 2.04
C HIS A 57 18.57 4.91 2.89
N TYR A 58 19.02 5.87 3.68
CA TYR A 58 18.14 6.76 4.45
C TYR A 58 17.92 8.07 3.71
N HIS A 59 16.68 8.43 3.51
CA HIS A 59 16.26 9.72 2.96
C HIS A 59 15.22 10.37 3.86
N HIS A 60 15.39 11.65 4.15
CA HIS A 60 14.45 12.44 4.93
C HIS A 60 13.83 13.55 4.09
N ASP A 61 12.51 13.59 4.05
CA ASP A 61 11.75 14.65 3.38
C ASP A 61 10.66 15.21 4.31
N PRO A 62 10.93 16.35 4.98
CA PRO A 62 9.98 16.97 5.90
C PRO A 62 8.73 17.56 5.21
N ALA A 63 8.70 17.64 3.87
CA ALA A 63 7.51 18.05 3.12
C ALA A 63 6.41 16.98 3.12
N ASN A 64 6.74 15.74 3.52
CA ASN A 64 5.81 14.61 3.57
C ASN A 64 5.06 14.42 2.23
N PRO A 65 5.77 14.13 1.13
CA PRO A 65 5.16 14.00 -0.20
C PRO A 65 4.28 12.75 -0.37
N GLY A 66 4.26 11.86 0.61
CA GLY A 66 3.44 10.65 0.63
C GLY A 66 4.15 9.38 0.17
N LEU A 67 3.39 8.27 0.12
CA LEU A 67 3.91 6.93 -0.19
C LEU A 67 4.38 6.80 -1.64
N ALA A 68 3.62 7.34 -2.59
CA ALA A 68 3.96 7.21 -4.02
C ALA A 68 5.33 7.79 -4.33
N VAL A 69 5.68 8.95 -3.76
CA VAL A 69 7.01 9.58 -3.93
C VAL A 69 8.08 8.75 -3.24
N ALA A 70 7.82 8.24 -2.04
CA ALA A 70 8.76 7.39 -1.30
C ALA A 70 9.09 6.09 -2.06
N TYR A 71 8.07 5.44 -2.63
CA TYR A 71 8.26 4.22 -3.40
C TYR A 71 8.99 4.48 -4.72
N ASN A 72 8.70 5.58 -5.40
CA ASN A 72 9.42 5.99 -6.61
C ASN A 72 10.89 6.33 -6.30
N TYR A 73 11.13 7.02 -5.17
CA TYR A 73 12.49 7.25 -4.71
C TYR A 73 13.27 5.94 -4.56
N ALA A 74 12.66 4.91 -3.96
CA ALA A 74 13.29 3.60 -3.85
C ALA A 74 13.62 3.00 -5.23
N ILE A 75 12.67 3.01 -6.18
CA ILE A 75 12.88 2.49 -7.55
C ILE A 75 14.10 3.13 -8.22
N ASP A 76 14.35 4.42 -7.96
CA ASP A 76 15.40 5.20 -8.59
C ASP A 76 16.78 5.08 -7.89
N HIS A 77 16.82 4.61 -6.63
CA HIS A 77 18.04 4.65 -5.81
C HIS A 77 18.55 3.28 -5.36
N ILE A 78 17.85 2.20 -5.66
CA ILE A 78 18.31 0.84 -5.37
C ILE A 78 19.25 0.34 -6.45
N SER A 79 20.11 -0.63 -6.11
CA SER A 79 21.12 -1.17 -7.01
C SER A 79 20.50 -1.93 -8.18
N ASP A 80 21.25 -1.98 -9.31
CA ASP A 80 20.81 -2.68 -10.53
C ASP A 80 20.69 -4.20 -10.38
N THR A 81 21.21 -4.77 -9.30
CA THR A 81 21.08 -6.19 -8.97
C THR A 81 19.70 -6.54 -8.40
N VAL A 82 18.97 -5.56 -7.90
CA VAL A 82 17.65 -5.76 -7.33
C VAL A 82 16.62 -6.08 -8.42
N GLN A 83 15.89 -7.16 -8.21
CA GLN A 83 14.80 -7.61 -9.08
C GLN A 83 13.42 -7.42 -8.45
N THR A 84 13.38 -7.37 -7.12
CA THR A 84 12.14 -7.32 -6.32
C THR A 84 12.13 -6.08 -5.43
N LEU A 85 11.08 -5.29 -5.51
CA LEU A 85 10.79 -4.23 -4.53
C LEU A 85 9.64 -4.66 -3.62
N VAL A 86 9.88 -4.67 -2.32
CA VAL A 86 8.86 -4.84 -1.28
C VAL A 86 8.53 -3.48 -0.69
N THR A 87 7.25 -3.14 -0.65
CA THR A 87 6.76 -1.94 0.04
C THR A 87 6.30 -2.30 1.46
N LEU A 88 6.63 -1.47 2.44
CA LEU A 88 6.35 -1.76 3.84
C LEU A 88 5.94 -0.50 4.61
N ASP A 89 4.86 -0.61 5.38
CA ASP A 89 4.46 0.42 6.33
C ASP A 89 5.18 0.21 7.67
N GLN A 90 5.39 1.30 8.40
CA GLN A 90 6.16 1.30 9.65
C GLN A 90 5.56 0.46 10.78
N ASP A 91 4.27 0.14 10.71
CA ASP A 91 3.48 -0.58 11.71
C ASP A 91 3.17 -2.04 11.32
N THR A 92 3.78 -2.53 10.26
CA THR A 92 3.62 -3.91 9.78
C THR A 92 4.70 -4.82 10.34
N GLN A 93 4.29 -5.98 10.85
CA GLN A 93 5.19 -7.06 11.24
C GLN A 93 5.23 -8.13 10.15
N LEU A 94 6.38 -8.25 9.50
CA LEU A 94 6.64 -9.31 8.53
C LEU A 94 6.67 -10.68 9.21
N GLY A 95 6.19 -11.71 8.50
CA GLY A 95 6.38 -13.09 8.89
C GLY A 95 7.86 -13.49 8.84
N THR A 96 8.27 -14.43 9.67
CA THR A 96 9.68 -14.85 9.79
C THR A 96 10.23 -15.51 8.54
N ASP A 97 9.36 -16.06 7.70
CA ASP A 97 9.66 -16.76 6.43
C ASP A 97 9.42 -15.86 5.20
N TYR A 98 8.98 -14.61 5.42
CA TYR A 98 8.50 -13.74 4.34
C TYR A 98 9.58 -13.44 3.29
N LEU A 99 10.77 -12.96 3.70
CA LEU A 99 11.84 -12.63 2.77
C LEU A 99 12.40 -13.84 2.04
N GLU A 100 12.43 -15.00 2.69
CA GLU A 100 12.80 -16.27 2.08
C GLU A 100 11.79 -16.67 1.01
N THR A 101 10.49 -16.59 1.31
CA THR A 101 9.41 -16.85 0.36
C THR A 101 9.48 -15.89 -0.85
N VAL A 102 9.78 -14.61 -0.60
CA VAL A 102 9.94 -13.62 -1.68
C VAL A 102 11.18 -13.90 -2.53
N ALA A 103 12.28 -14.38 -1.93
CA ALA A 103 13.52 -14.73 -2.64
C ALA A 103 13.32 -15.91 -3.61
N GLU A 104 12.38 -16.81 -3.34
CA GLU A 104 12.06 -17.94 -4.23
C GLU A 104 11.18 -17.55 -5.42
N LEU A 105 10.66 -16.33 -5.45
CA LEU A 105 9.80 -15.87 -6.54
C LEU A 105 10.59 -15.74 -7.85
N THR A 106 9.99 -16.26 -8.90
CA THR A 106 10.48 -16.03 -10.26
C THR A 106 9.56 -15.05 -10.97
N TRP A 107 10.08 -13.88 -11.28
CA TRP A 107 9.39 -12.88 -12.07
C TRP A 107 9.42 -13.26 -13.57
N THR A 108 8.33 -12.98 -14.24
CA THR A 108 8.19 -13.15 -15.69
C THR A 108 7.55 -11.89 -16.26
N LYS A 109 7.42 -11.82 -17.59
CA LYS A 109 6.65 -10.73 -18.20
C LYS A 109 5.18 -10.69 -17.75
N GLU A 110 4.67 -11.83 -17.29
CA GLU A 110 3.27 -11.97 -16.87
C GLU A 110 3.14 -11.80 -15.34
N ARG A 111 3.99 -12.47 -14.58
CA ARG A 111 3.98 -12.46 -13.11
C ARG A 111 4.74 -11.25 -12.59
N VAL A 112 4.01 -10.28 -12.02
CA VAL A 112 4.57 -8.97 -11.70
C VAL A 112 4.39 -8.55 -10.25
N ALA A 113 3.54 -9.23 -9.49
CA ALA A 113 3.28 -8.94 -8.09
C ALA A 113 3.09 -10.21 -7.27
N ALA A 114 3.45 -10.15 -6.00
CA ALA A 114 3.15 -11.16 -5.00
C ALA A 114 2.70 -10.48 -3.71
N VAL A 115 1.68 -11.02 -3.06
CA VAL A 115 1.08 -10.44 -1.87
C VAL A 115 0.87 -11.50 -0.80
N PRO A 116 1.18 -11.20 0.48
CA PRO A 116 0.94 -12.11 1.59
C PRO A 116 -0.51 -12.07 2.07
N LEU A 117 -0.87 -12.99 2.95
CA LEU A 117 -2.10 -12.92 3.72
C LEU A 117 -1.90 -11.96 4.89
N VAL A 118 -2.68 -10.88 4.95
CA VAL A 118 -2.51 -9.84 5.96
C VAL A 118 -3.64 -9.89 6.98
N PHE A 119 -3.29 -9.88 8.26
CA PHE A 119 -4.22 -9.95 9.37
C PHE A 119 -4.15 -8.69 10.24
N SER A 120 -5.31 -8.29 10.78
CA SER A 120 -5.42 -7.34 11.89
C SER A 120 -6.06 -8.09 13.07
N GLY A 121 -5.25 -8.38 14.09
CA GLY A 121 -5.61 -9.35 15.10
C GLY A 121 -5.87 -10.72 14.48
N THR A 122 -7.07 -11.26 14.66
CA THR A 122 -7.47 -12.57 14.10
C THR A 122 -8.21 -12.46 12.75
N LYS A 123 -8.47 -11.25 12.28
CA LYS A 123 -9.23 -11.02 11.06
C LYS A 123 -8.32 -10.79 9.88
N GLN A 124 -8.46 -11.60 8.81
CA GLN A 124 -7.82 -11.32 7.54
C GLN A 124 -8.44 -10.08 6.90
N ILE A 125 -7.59 -9.19 6.39
CA ILE A 125 -7.98 -7.91 5.80
C ILE A 125 -7.52 -7.76 4.35
N SER A 126 -6.55 -8.56 3.91
CA SER A 126 -5.94 -8.52 2.58
C SER A 126 -5.29 -9.87 2.27
N PRO A 127 -5.19 -10.29 0.98
CA PRO A 127 -5.82 -9.67 -0.20
C PRO A 127 -7.32 -9.99 -0.31
N VAL A 128 -8.03 -9.25 -1.18
CA VAL A 128 -9.46 -9.43 -1.42
C VAL A 128 -9.78 -9.51 -2.91
N TRP A 129 -10.84 -10.24 -3.29
CA TRP A 129 -11.37 -10.21 -4.64
C TRP A 129 -11.96 -8.83 -4.96
N ALA A 130 -11.66 -8.30 -6.12
CA ALA A 130 -11.97 -6.93 -6.51
C ALA A 130 -12.65 -6.81 -7.89
N ASP A 131 -13.19 -7.91 -8.44
CA ASP A 131 -13.93 -7.90 -9.71
C ASP A 131 -15.22 -7.08 -9.64
N HIS A 132 -15.68 -6.74 -8.44
CA HIS A 132 -16.80 -5.86 -8.18
C HIS A 132 -16.38 -4.70 -7.27
N TYR A 133 -17.27 -3.75 -7.12
CA TYR A 133 -17.06 -2.60 -6.24
C TYR A 133 -16.73 -3.06 -4.81
N ILE A 134 -15.55 -2.72 -4.34
CA ILE A 134 -15.10 -3.09 -3.00
C ILE A 134 -15.86 -2.24 -1.98
N ASN A 135 -16.56 -2.91 -1.08
CA ASN A 135 -17.29 -2.30 0.01
C ASN A 135 -16.93 -3.00 1.34
N ARG A 136 -17.69 -2.76 2.40
CA ARG A 136 -17.47 -3.38 3.72
C ARG A 136 -17.66 -4.92 3.75
N HIS A 137 -18.28 -5.48 2.73
CA HIS A 137 -18.51 -6.92 2.54
C HIS A 137 -17.61 -7.45 1.44
N PHE A 138 -16.29 -7.28 1.63
CA PHE A 138 -15.30 -7.84 0.74
C PHE A 138 -15.05 -9.32 1.04
N GLU A 139 -14.71 -10.06 0.02
CA GLU A 139 -14.32 -11.47 0.10
C GLU A 139 -12.80 -11.58 0.11
N VAL A 140 -12.24 -12.11 1.20
CA VAL A 140 -10.80 -12.34 1.33
C VAL A 140 -10.36 -13.54 0.51
N ILE A 141 -9.10 -13.55 0.10
CA ILE A 141 -8.45 -14.69 -0.55
C ILE A 141 -7.67 -15.42 0.53
N GLU A 142 -8.18 -16.55 0.98
CA GLU A 142 -7.66 -17.29 2.14
C GLU A 142 -6.52 -18.23 1.76
N GLU A 143 -6.47 -18.68 0.51
CA GLU A 143 -5.52 -19.69 0.04
C GLU A 143 -4.54 -19.12 -1.00
N PRO A 144 -3.30 -19.63 -1.04
CA PRO A 144 -2.34 -19.28 -2.07
C PRO A 144 -2.88 -19.54 -3.47
N VAL A 145 -2.75 -18.56 -4.36
CA VAL A 145 -3.22 -18.67 -5.74
C VAL A 145 -2.39 -17.80 -6.67
N VAL A 146 -2.22 -18.24 -7.91
CA VAL A 146 -1.75 -17.40 -9.00
C VAL A 146 -2.96 -17.00 -9.84
N THR A 147 -3.19 -15.71 -10.00
CA THR A 147 -4.41 -15.22 -10.64
C THR A 147 -4.17 -14.02 -11.55
N ARG A 148 -5.00 -13.90 -12.58
CA ARG A 148 -5.18 -12.70 -13.39
C ARG A 148 -6.53 -12.02 -13.11
N GLN A 149 -7.33 -12.59 -12.20
CA GLN A 149 -8.53 -11.91 -11.74
C GLN A 149 -8.13 -10.64 -10.99
N ARG A 150 -9.04 -9.69 -10.95
CA ARG A 150 -8.78 -8.47 -10.21
C ARG A 150 -8.83 -8.76 -8.71
N ILE A 151 -7.71 -8.53 -8.07
CA ILE A 151 -7.63 -8.49 -6.60
C ILE A 151 -7.27 -7.07 -6.15
N MET A 152 -7.46 -6.79 -4.88
CA MET A 152 -6.91 -5.63 -4.21
C MET A 152 -6.17 -6.12 -2.96
N ALA A 153 -4.96 -5.63 -2.79
CA ALA A 153 -4.18 -5.87 -1.58
C ALA A 153 -3.62 -4.55 -1.06
N ILE A 154 -3.37 -4.48 0.23
CA ILE A 154 -2.67 -3.32 0.81
C ILE A 154 -1.22 -3.32 0.32
N ASN A 155 -0.63 -2.13 0.18
CA ASN A 155 0.75 -2.01 -0.28
C ASN A 155 1.75 -2.64 0.70
N SER A 156 1.46 -2.59 1.99
CA SER A 156 2.39 -3.10 3.00
C SER A 156 2.60 -4.60 2.89
N GLY A 157 3.85 -5.00 2.67
CA GLY A 157 4.25 -6.37 2.43
C GLY A 157 3.95 -6.87 1.01
N ALA A 158 3.54 -6.03 0.09
CA ALA A 158 3.44 -6.41 -1.31
C ALA A 158 4.81 -6.38 -1.98
N ALA A 159 5.15 -7.44 -2.72
CA ALA A 159 6.37 -7.57 -3.50
C ALA A 159 6.07 -7.40 -4.99
N PHE A 160 6.89 -6.63 -5.68
CA PHE A 160 6.70 -6.33 -7.10
C PHE A 160 7.97 -6.57 -7.90
N SER A 161 7.80 -7.05 -9.14
CA SER A 161 8.88 -7.04 -10.13
C SER A 161 9.34 -5.60 -10.38
N LEU A 162 10.62 -5.31 -10.16
CA LEU A 162 11.18 -3.98 -10.40
C LEU A 162 11.11 -3.61 -11.89
N THR A 163 11.29 -4.59 -12.78
CA THR A 163 11.12 -4.39 -14.22
C THR A 163 9.71 -3.91 -14.55
N PHE A 164 8.68 -4.54 -13.96
CA PHE A 164 7.30 -4.12 -14.17
C PHE A 164 7.04 -2.71 -13.63
N LEU A 165 7.52 -2.39 -12.41
CA LEU A 165 7.36 -1.05 -11.86
C LEU A 165 7.99 0.01 -12.76
N ARG A 166 9.17 -0.24 -13.31
CA ARG A 166 9.83 0.65 -14.28
C ARG A 166 9.06 0.76 -15.59
N GLU A 167 8.48 -0.34 -16.11
CA GLU A 167 7.66 -0.35 -17.34
C GLU A 167 6.40 0.53 -17.20
N ILE A 168 5.80 0.62 -16.01
CA ILE A 168 4.62 1.45 -15.76
C ILE A 168 4.97 2.87 -15.25
N ASN A 169 6.26 3.25 -15.28
CA ASN A 169 6.79 4.51 -14.75
C ASN A 169 6.56 4.71 -13.24
N GLY A 170 6.64 3.62 -12.47
CA GLY A 170 6.53 3.64 -11.02
C GLY A 170 5.10 3.84 -10.50
N TYR A 171 5.02 4.34 -9.28
CA TYR A 171 3.77 4.62 -8.59
C TYR A 171 3.18 5.97 -8.99
N ASN A 172 1.87 6.02 -9.14
CA ASN A 172 1.17 7.23 -9.56
C ASN A 172 1.09 8.27 -8.43
N THR A 173 1.84 9.35 -8.56
CA THR A 173 1.92 10.42 -7.56
C THR A 173 0.63 11.23 -7.39
N VAL A 174 -0.35 11.04 -8.27
CA VAL A 174 -1.70 11.59 -8.13
C VAL A 174 -2.43 10.98 -6.91
N PHE A 175 -2.00 9.79 -6.50
CA PHE A 175 -2.43 9.10 -5.26
C PHE A 175 -1.28 9.10 -4.24
N PRO A 176 -1.03 10.21 -3.55
CA PRO A 176 0.14 10.29 -2.66
C PRO A 176 0.08 9.31 -1.49
N LEU A 177 -1.13 8.91 -1.04
CA LEU A 177 -1.33 8.04 0.11
C LEU A 177 -2.54 7.12 -0.10
N ASP A 178 -3.76 7.70 -0.15
CA ASP A 178 -4.99 6.93 -0.29
C ASP A 178 -5.21 6.49 -1.74
N PHE A 179 -5.76 5.29 -1.93
CA PHE A 179 -6.05 4.71 -3.25
C PHE A 179 -4.84 4.42 -4.14
N LEU A 180 -3.62 4.51 -3.61
CA LEU A 180 -2.41 4.14 -4.35
C LEU A 180 -2.38 2.63 -4.64
N ASP A 181 -2.73 1.81 -3.66
CA ASP A 181 -2.92 0.36 -3.78
C ASP A 181 -4.06 0.02 -4.76
N HIS A 182 -5.22 0.66 -4.63
CA HIS A 182 -6.33 0.48 -5.57
C HIS A 182 -5.93 0.77 -7.01
N TRP A 183 -5.16 1.85 -7.24
CA TRP A 183 -4.65 2.21 -8.57
C TRP A 183 -3.68 1.15 -9.10
N LEU A 184 -2.72 0.70 -8.28
CA LEU A 184 -1.70 -0.24 -8.74
C LEU A 184 -2.31 -1.61 -9.10
N PHE A 185 -3.18 -2.18 -8.23
CA PHE A 185 -3.83 -3.45 -8.52
C PHE A 185 -4.84 -3.34 -9.66
N TRP A 186 -5.46 -2.18 -9.85
CA TRP A 186 -6.26 -1.90 -11.05
C TRP A 186 -5.37 -1.88 -12.31
N GLN A 187 -4.22 -1.22 -12.28
CA GLN A 187 -3.27 -1.16 -13.38
C GLN A 187 -2.75 -2.54 -13.78
N ILE A 188 -2.39 -3.39 -12.81
CA ILE A 188 -1.97 -4.78 -13.04
C ILE A 188 -3.07 -5.55 -13.78
N LYS A 189 -4.33 -5.38 -13.38
CA LYS A 189 -5.47 -6.00 -14.06
C LYS A 189 -5.66 -5.47 -15.48
N GLN A 190 -5.56 -4.15 -15.72
CA GLN A 190 -5.68 -3.57 -17.07
C GLN A 190 -4.64 -4.12 -18.03
N LEU A 191 -3.44 -4.39 -17.54
CA LEU A 191 -2.34 -5.00 -18.30
C LEU A 191 -2.43 -6.53 -18.37
N ASN A 192 -3.48 -7.13 -17.80
CA ASN A 192 -3.73 -8.56 -17.75
C ASN A 192 -2.56 -9.38 -17.18
N LYS A 193 -1.89 -8.84 -16.16
CA LYS A 193 -0.74 -9.47 -15.50
C LYS A 193 -1.18 -10.42 -14.39
N GLU A 194 -0.25 -11.29 -13.97
CA GLU A 194 -0.44 -12.27 -12.89
C GLU A 194 0.01 -11.72 -11.55
N ILE A 195 -0.76 -12.05 -10.52
CA ILE A 195 -0.44 -11.79 -9.11
C ILE A 195 -0.39 -13.14 -8.40
N VAL A 196 0.60 -13.31 -7.54
CA VAL A 196 0.74 -14.49 -6.65
C VAL A 196 0.24 -14.11 -5.27
N VAL A 197 -0.74 -14.83 -4.74
CA VAL A 197 -1.05 -14.79 -3.30
C VAL A 197 -0.16 -15.83 -2.63
N LEU A 198 0.69 -15.37 -1.70
CA LEU A 198 1.68 -16.18 -1.01
C LEU A 198 1.03 -16.98 0.14
N ALA A 199 1.64 -18.09 0.53
CA ALA A 199 1.25 -18.84 1.72
C ALA A 199 1.66 -18.16 3.03
N THR A 200 2.65 -17.25 2.98
CA THR A 200 3.11 -16.52 4.16
C THR A 200 2.12 -15.47 4.62
N SER A 201 2.09 -15.21 5.91
CA SER A 201 1.21 -14.24 6.53
C SER A 201 1.98 -13.17 7.29
N MET A 202 1.32 -12.02 7.49
CA MET A 202 1.84 -10.93 8.30
C MET A 202 0.73 -10.25 9.09
N THR A 203 1.12 -9.49 10.10
CA THR A 203 0.19 -8.67 10.88
C THR A 203 0.40 -7.19 10.58
N HIS A 204 -0.72 -6.49 10.43
CA HIS A 204 -0.75 -5.05 10.22
C HIS A 204 -1.72 -4.43 11.24
N ASP A 205 -1.25 -3.45 11.99
CA ASP A 205 -2.09 -2.78 12.98
C ASP A 205 -2.95 -1.69 12.31
N LEU A 206 -4.24 -2.01 12.14
CA LEU A 206 -5.22 -1.06 11.62
C LEU A 206 -5.75 -0.07 12.68
N SER A 207 -4.97 0.26 13.69
CA SER A 207 -5.36 1.24 14.73
C SER A 207 -5.82 2.59 14.12
N VAL A 208 -5.47 2.86 12.86
CA VAL A 208 -5.88 4.03 12.08
C VAL A 208 -7.36 3.97 11.61
N LEU A 209 -8.00 2.80 11.62
CA LEU A 209 -9.41 2.63 11.20
C LEU A 209 -10.43 2.84 12.34
N ASP A 210 -10.05 3.42 13.47
CA ASP A 210 -11.01 3.82 14.48
C ASP A 210 -11.88 4.98 13.93
N ASP A 211 -13.03 4.61 13.34
CA ASP A 211 -14.06 5.52 12.77
C ASP A 211 -14.42 6.70 13.71
N LYS A 212 -14.03 6.63 14.99
CA LYS A 212 -14.33 7.66 16.02
C LYS A 212 -13.30 8.81 16.00
N LYS A 213 -12.17 8.66 15.32
CA LYS A 213 -11.06 9.64 15.30
C LYS A 213 -10.74 10.18 13.91
N VAL A 214 -11.61 9.99 12.90
CA VAL A 214 -11.34 10.48 11.55
C VAL A 214 -11.20 11.99 11.58
N ASN A 215 -10.00 12.48 11.43
CA ASN A 215 -9.71 13.88 11.21
C ASN A 215 -10.39 14.32 9.89
N VAL A 216 -11.07 15.47 9.95
CA VAL A 216 -11.79 16.05 8.80
C VAL A 216 -10.90 16.16 7.56
N THR A 217 -9.65 16.61 7.74
CA THR A 217 -8.66 16.74 6.66
C THR A 217 -8.34 15.38 6.03
N ARG A 218 -8.11 14.34 6.86
CA ARG A 218 -7.86 12.99 6.37
C ARG A 218 -9.06 12.43 5.60
N TYR A 219 -10.27 12.65 6.12
CA TYR A 219 -11.49 12.21 5.42
C TYR A 219 -11.67 12.90 4.07
N GLN A 220 -11.32 14.19 3.98
CA GLN A 220 -11.34 14.93 2.72
C GLN A 220 -10.37 14.36 1.70
N SER A 221 -9.14 14.03 2.11
CA SER A 221 -8.12 13.39 1.26
C SER A 221 -8.63 12.05 0.71
N ILE A 222 -9.18 11.20 1.58
CA ILE A 222 -9.75 9.91 1.17
C ILE A 222 -10.86 10.09 0.14
N LEU A 223 -11.81 11.01 0.36
CA LEU A 223 -12.90 11.27 -0.58
C LEU A 223 -12.40 11.79 -1.93
N ALA A 224 -11.38 12.65 -1.93
CA ALA A 224 -10.80 13.19 -3.16
C ALA A 224 -10.13 12.07 -3.98
N ALA A 225 -9.30 11.23 -3.33
CA ALA A 225 -8.63 10.12 -3.98
C ALA A 225 -9.65 9.06 -4.48
N GLU A 226 -10.66 8.73 -3.67
CA GLU A 226 -11.73 7.81 -4.04
C GLU A 226 -12.51 8.32 -5.26
N SER A 227 -12.89 9.57 -5.27
CA SER A 227 -13.63 10.19 -6.39
C SER A 227 -12.81 10.18 -7.66
N LEU A 228 -11.56 10.60 -7.58
CA LEU A 228 -10.63 10.61 -8.71
C LEU A 228 -10.43 9.20 -9.28
N PHE A 229 -10.26 8.20 -8.42
CA PHE A 229 -10.07 6.82 -8.86
C PHE A 229 -11.26 6.30 -9.68
N TYR A 230 -12.48 6.51 -9.21
CA TYR A 230 -13.68 6.05 -9.94
C TYR A 230 -14.04 6.93 -11.15
N GLN A 231 -13.62 8.19 -11.17
CA GLN A 231 -13.85 9.07 -12.33
C GLN A 231 -12.87 8.82 -13.47
N GLU A 232 -11.59 8.60 -13.17
CA GLU A 232 -10.53 8.56 -14.17
C GLU A 232 -10.06 7.14 -14.50
N TYR A 233 -10.12 6.22 -13.54
CA TYR A 233 -9.57 4.87 -13.69
C TYR A 233 -10.66 3.80 -13.74
N ASP A 234 -11.35 3.52 -12.65
CA ASP A 234 -12.33 2.45 -12.54
C ASP A 234 -13.77 2.92 -12.85
N ARG A 235 -13.95 3.52 -14.03
CA ARG A 235 -15.21 4.13 -14.49
C ARG A 235 -16.39 3.16 -14.55
N GLN A 236 -16.11 1.89 -14.78
CA GLN A 236 -17.16 0.84 -14.78
C GLN A 236 -17.91 0.74 -13.45
N HIS A 237 -17.23 1.07 -12.33
CA HIS A 237 -17.82 1.07 -10.99
C HIS A 237 -18.30 2.45 -10.51
N LEU A 238 -18.24 3.50 -11.34
CA LEU A 238 -18.63 4.85 -10.95
C LEU A 238 -20.09 4.92 -10.48
N ARG A 239 -21.00 4.15 -11.12
CA ARG A 239 -22.43 4.11 -10.71
C ARG A 239 -22.60 3.51 -9.32
N GLN A 240 -21.86 2.42 -9.03
CA GLN A 240 -21.87 1.78 -7.72
C GLN A 240 -21.25 2.72 -6.66
N HIS A 241 -20.16 3.41 -7.01
CA HIS A 241 -19.53 4.41 -6.16
C HIS A 241 -20.52 5.52 -5.77
N ARG A 242 -21.22 6.11 -6.74
CA ARG A 242 -22.26 7.12 -6.50
C ARG A 242 -23.35 6.62 -5.54
N LYS A 243 -23.84 5.40 -5.74
CA LYS A 243 -24.81 4.77 -4.84
C LYS A 243 -24.25 4.63 -3.41
N GLN A 244 -23.00 4.21 -3.27
CA GLN A 244 -22.35 4.07 -1.96
C GLN A 244 -22.11 5.41 -1.27
N LEU A 245 -21.81 6.48 -2.00
CA LEU A 245 -21.73 7.84 -1.43
C LEU A 245 -23.06 8.27 -0.82
N VAL A 246 -24.19 8.01 -1.48
CA VAL A 246 -25.54 8.31 -0.92
C VAL A 246 -25.79 7.52 0.35
N LEU A 247 -25.52 6.21 0.35
CA LEU A 247 -25.72 5.36 1.53
C LEU A 247 -24.81 5.78 2.70
N ARG A 248 -23.55 6.12 2.39
CA ARG A 248 -22.57 6.61 3.36
C ARG A 248 -23.02 7.94 3.96
N MET A 249 -23.43 8.90 3.12
CA MET A 249 -23.95 10.20 3.54
C MET A 249 -25.14 10.04 4.49
N THR A 250 -26.14 9.20 4.14
CA THR A 250 -27.33 8.94 4.96
C THR A 250 -26.92 8.35 6.31
N LYS A 251 -26.05 7.35 6.34
CA LYS A 251 -25.53 6.77 7.58
C LYS A 251 -24.82 7.83 8.42
N GLN A 252 -23.92 8.62 7.82
CA GLN A 252 -23.15 9.65 8.52
C GLN A 252 -24.06 10.75 9.09
N PHE A 253 -25.10 11.14 8.36
CA PHE A 253 -26.10 12.10 8.83
C PHE A 253 -26.79 11.62 10.12
N LEU A 254 -27.09 10.34 10.20
CA LEU A 254 -27.78 9.73 11.36
C LEU A 254 -26.85 9.41 12.54
N THR A 255 -25.58 9.03 12.26
CA THR A 255 -24.71 8.41 13.28
C THR A 255 -23.48 9.24 13.66
N VAL A 256 -23.02 10.17 12.79
CA VAL A 256 -21.79 10.95 13.03
C VAL A 256 -22.11 12.32 13.58
N LYS A 257 -21.57 12.64 14.77
CA LYS A 257 -21.82 13.94 15.44
C LYS A 257 -21.26 15.12 14.66
N ASN A 258 -20.08 14.95 14.04
CA ASN A 258 -19.47 16.02 13.24
C ASN A 258 -20.20 16.19 11.91
N ARG A 259 -21.00 17.25 11.81
CA ARG A 259 -21.81 17.54 10.63
C ARG A 259 -21.01 17.90 9.37
N GLN A 260 -19.74 18.20 9.49
CA GLN A 260 -18.88 18.44 8.33
C GLN A 260 -18.68 17.16 7.51
N ILE A 261 -18.58 15.99 8.13
CA ILE A 261 -18.30 14.71 7.47
C ILE A 261 -19.34 14.37 6.41
N TRP A 262 -20.64 14.35 6.74
CA TRP A 262 -21.67 14.03 5.76
C TRP A 262 -21.81 15.11 4.67
N ARG A 263 -21.57 16.39 5.01
CA ARG A 263 -21.58 17.48 4.03
C ARG A 263 -20.47 17.35 2.99
N MET A 264 -19.30 16.87 3.40
CA MET A 264 -18.19 16.59 2.49
C MET A 264 -18.55 15.42 1.57
N THR A 265 -19.15 14.34 2.09
CA THR A 265 -19.64 13.23 1.28
C THR A 265 -20.70 13.68 0.29
N LEU A 266 -21.62 14.59 0.68
CA LEU A 266 -22.60 15.19 -0.22
C LEU A 266 -21.92 15.99 -1.35
N ARG A 267 -20.93 16.82 -1.03
CA ARG A 267 -20.17 17.57 -2.05
C ARG A 267 -19.49 16.64 -3.02
N SER A 268 -18.78 15.64 -2.52
CA SER A 268 -18.15 14.61 -3.35
C SER A 268 -19.16 13.91 -4.27
N PHE A 269 -20.36 13.55 -3.75
CA PHE A 269 -21.42 12.98 -4.58
C PHE A 269 -21.88 13.94 -5.69
N VAL A 270 -22.11 15.22 -5.38
CA VAL A 270 -22.54 16.23 -6.37
C VAL A 270 -21.45 16.43 -7.44
N ASP A 271 -20.19 16.48 -7.04
CA ASP A 271 -19.07 16.65 -7.98
C ASP A 271 -18.89 15.43 -8.88
N ASN A 272 -19.10 14.23 -8.35
CA ASN A 272 -19.13 12.99 -9.15
C ASN A 272 -20.33 12.92 -10.11
N TRP A 273 -21.39 13.71 -9.89
CA TRP A 273 -22.55 13.71 -10.77
C TRP A 273 -22.37 14.60 -12.00
N LYS A 274 -21.49 15.58 -11.93
CA LYS A 274 -21.23 16.53 -13.02
C LYS A 274 -20.32 15.96 -14.14
N VAL A 275 -19.71 14.81 -13.89
CA VAL A 275 -18.88 14.04 -14.81
C VAL A 275 -19.69 12.87 -15.37
#